data_c9e80bb6c82e9f9069f58421810b4941
#
_entry.id   c9e80bb6c82e9f9069f58421810b4941
#
_cell.length_a   1.000
_cell.length_b   1.000
_cell.length_c   1.000
_cell.angle_alpha   90.00
_cell.angle_beta   90.00
_cell.angle_gamma   90.00
#
_symmetry.space_group_name_H-M   'P 1'
#
loop_
_entity.id
_entity.type
_entity.pdbx_description
1 polymer ?
#
loop_
_entity_poly.entity_id
_entity_poly.type
_entity_poly.pdbx_seq_one_letter_code
_entity_poly.pdbx_strand_id
1 'polypeptide(L)'
;MSDSLWDPESGYGTQDRGWSSSRWLLVPVLFVVLVVYWFSINRGLERYGGNWSGFAVVGDHFPAPGIHGPGTLILNNSFGYDGQFFLLAAHDPFLRGQTHKYMDVAAYRYQRIMYPWLARLLAWGDPQAIPRALVLVNLLAVLAGTFFMGLLCARHGASPLWSLFYGCLSGLLIALMRDLAEPVAMAFLAAGFFFYDSRRFWWCALMMAAALLSKEICAIALLAMALHALTQQKWQGVIAMILAGVPLAGWWAYIYLRLGALPLQGGESNFGMPFMGMLSYAQKLFPLSMANYQNIVGFAFVIVTGLTLILALVEFLRGWSGQGLAFFLYAGFFSLMTDKVWVEPWSYGRVLLPLSVLMLASFAHNKSRLYWLPLWGNLVLFIMTLLWLKIV
;
A
#
# COMPACT_ATOMS: atom_id res chain seq x y z
N MET A 1 15.74 22.14 -50.40
CA MET A 1 14.43 22.73 -50.09
C MET A 1 13.65 21.63 -49.37
N SER A 2 13.31 21.65 -48.11
CA SER A 2 13.59 22.51 -46.95
C SER A 2 13.46 21.62 -45.69
N ASP A 3 14.58 21.39 -45.04
CA ASP A 3 14.60 20.81 -43.66
C ASP A 3 14.24 21.96 -42.71
N SER A 4 13.06 21.92 -42.14
CA SER A 4 12.75 22.65 -40.91
C SER A 4 11.34 22.23 -40.49
N LEU A 5 11.20 21.43 -39.48
CA LEU A 5 10.01 21.34 -38.63
C LEU A 5 10.13 20.23 -37.59
N TRP A 6 11.17 20.31 -36.72
CA TRP A 6 11.08 19.70 -35.41
C TRP A 6 12.11 20.34 -34.49
N ASP A 7 11.71 21.40 -33.80
CA ASP A 7 12.48 22.00 -32.71
C ASP A 7 11.99 21.37 -31.39
N PRO A 8 12.82 20.51 -30.75
CA PRO A 8 12.45 19.86 -29.48
C PRO A 8 12.46 20.79 -28.26
N GLU A 9 12.97 22.04 -28.40
CA GLU A 9 13.15 22.93 -27.24
C GLU A 9 11.99 23.91 -27.01
N SER A 10 11.07 24.10 -27.97
CA SER A 10 9.99 25.09 -27.84
C SER A 10 8.84 24.67 -26.91
N GLY A 11 8.78 23.43 -26.44
CA GLY A 11 7.73 22.91 -25.53
C GLY A 11 7.99 23.06 -24.03
N TYR A 12 9.20 23.37 -23.59
CA TYR A 12 9.58 23.31 -22.17
C TYR A 12 9.32 24.60 -21.37
N GLY A 13 9.21 25.74 -22.02
CA GLY A 13 9.15 27.05 -21.33
C GLY A 13 7.81 27.45 -20.71
N THR A 14 6.70 26.87 -21.13
CA THR A 14 5.34 27.23 -20.65
C THR A 14 4.77 26.27 -19.60
N GLN A 15 5.28 25.02 -19.52
CA GLN A 15 4.86 24.04 -18.51
C GLN A 15 5.40 24.35 -17.10
N ASP A 16 6.56 24.99 -17.00
CA ASP A 16 7.18 25.25 -15.68
C ASP A 16 6.44 26.28 -14.82
N ARG A 17 5.76 27.25 -15.41
CA ARG A 17 5.04 28.30 -14.64
C ARG A 17 3.74 27.78 -14.01
N GLY A 18 3.03 26.88 -14.66
CA GLY A 18 1.82 26.25 -14.10
C GLY A 18 2.14 25.23 -13.00
N TRP A 19 3.32 24.61 -13.07
CA TRP A 19 3.75 23.59 -12.13
C TRP A 19 4.15 24.16 -10.77
N SER A 20 4.73 25.37 -10.71
CA SER A 20 5.14 26.00 -9.46
C SER A 20 3.96 26.52 -8.63
N SER A 21 2.94 27.07 -9.26
CA SER A 21 1.80 27.69 -8.55
C SER A 21 0.79 26.69 -7.97
N SER A 22 0.69 25.47 -8.52
CA SER A 22 -0.27 24.47 -8.02
C SER A 22 0.22 23.65 -6.82
N ARG A 23 1.53 23.62 -6.55
CA ARG A 23 2.11 22.83 -5.45
C ARG A 23 1.63 23.26 -4.06
N TRP A 24 1.29 24.52 -3.87
CA TRP A 24 0.77 25.00 -2.60
C TRP A 24 -0.55 24.33 -2.19
N LEU A 25 -1.29 23.76 -3.17
CA LEU A 25 -2.50 22.98 -2.91
C LEU A 25 -2.21 21.68 -2.15
N LEU A 26 -0.96 21.21 -2.12
CA LEU A 26 -0.57 20.05 -1.30
C LEU A 26 -0.64 20.35 0.20
N VAL A 27 -0.38 21.58 0.62
CA VAL A 27 -0.39 21.94 2.05
C VAL A 27 -1.77 21.65 2.69
N PRO A 28 -2.89 22.21 2.17
CA PRO A 28 -4.21 21.90 2.73
C PRO A 28 -4.58 20.43 2.60
N VAL A 29 -4.19 19.72 1.53
CA VAL A 29 -4.44 18.28 1.39
C VAL A 29 -3.75 17.50 2.49
N LEU A 30 -2.45 17.72 2.69
CA LEU A 30 -1.67 17.04 3.72
C LEU A 30 -2.19 17.37 5.13
N PHE A 31 -2.62 18.61 5.36
CA PHE A 31 -3.23 19.01 6.62
C PHE A 31 -4.54 18.24 6.89
N VAL A 32 -5.44 18.16 5.91
CA VAL A 32 -6.70 17.41 6.05
C VAL A 32 -6.42 15.95 6.33
N VAL A 33 -5.51 15.32 5.56
CA VAL A 33 -5.12 13.91 5.78
C VAL A 33 -4.52 13.73 7.17
N LEU A 34 -3.61 14.60 7.59
CA LEU A 34 -3.03 14.56 8.94
C LEU A 34 -4.11 14.61 10.03
N VAL A 35 -5.05 15.55 9.93
CA VAL A 35 -6.12 15.72 10.92
C VAL A 35 -7.00 14.47 11.01
N VAL A 36 -7.41 13.92 9.86
CA VAL A 36 -8.26 12.71 9.82
C VAL A 36 -7.56 11.50 10.43
N TYR A 37 -6.29 11.29 10.08
CA TYR A 37 -5.53 10.15 10.63
C TYR A 37 -5.17 10.35 12.09
N TRP A 38 -4.81 11.56 12.49
CA TRP A 38 -4.56 11.88 13.89
C TRP A 38 -5.79 11.66 14.76
N PHE A 39 -6.97 12.11 14.28
CA PHE A 39 -8.23 11.82 14.96
C PHE A 39 -8.48 10.30 15.06
N SER A 40 -8.24 9.55 13.97
CA SER A 40 -8.42 8.09 13.96
C SER A 40 -7.47 7.40 14.95
N ILE A 41 -6.20 7.83 15.02
CA ILE A 41 -5.21 7.32 16.00
C ILE A 41 -5.68 7.59 17.43
N ASN A 42 -6.12 8.83 17.74
CA ASN A 42 -6.59 9.14 19.08
C ASN A 42 -7.82 8.31 19.49
N ARG A 43 -8.77 8.09 18.58
CA ARG A 43 -9.92 7.20 18.84
C ARG A 43 -9.49 5.75 19.07
N GLY A 44 -8.49 5.27 18.32
CA GLY A 44 -7.87 3.96 18.57
C GLY A 44 -7.20 3.90 19.95
N LEU A 45 -6.43 4.92 20.31
CA LEU A 45 -5.77 5.00 21.63
C LEU A 45 -6.78 5.02 22.78
N GLU A 46 -7.86 5.80 22.67
CA GLU A 46 -8.95 5.80 23.68
C GLU A 46 -9.49 4.38 23.90
N ARG A 47 -9.74 3.63 22.83
CA ARG A 47 -10.20 2.23 22.89
C ARG A 47 -9.21 1.30 23.59
N TYR A 48 -7.92 1.53 23.38
CA TYR A 48 -6.85 0.73 23.96
C TYR A 48 -6.31 1.28 25.31
N GLY A 49 -7.05 2.18 25.96
CA GLY A 49 -6.65 2.78 27.23
C GLY A 49 -5.34 3.57 27.17
N GLY A 50 -5.04 4.20 26.03
CA GLY A 50 -3.80 4.93 25.78
C GLY A 50 -2.62 4.05 25.34
N ASN A 51 -2.82 2.75 25.17
CA ASN A 51 -1.77 1.79 24.88
C ASN A 51 -1.51 1.65 23.37
N TRP A 52 -0.33 2.09 22.92
CA TRP A 52 0.07 2.06 21.51
C TRP A 52 0.20 0.63 20.95
N SER A 53 0.51 -0.37 21.78
CA SER A 53 0.60 -1.75 21.31
C SER A 53 -0.74 -2.36 20.89
N GLY A 54 -1.86 -1.70 21.24
CA GLY A 54 -3.20 -2.10 20.80
C GLY A 54 -3.37 -2.11 19.29
N PHE A 55 -2.64 -1.27 18.56
CA PHE A 55 -2.68 -1.24 17.08
C PHE A 55 -2.07 -2.51 16.47
N ALA A 56 -1.08 -3.12 17.12
CA ALA A 56 -0.48 -4.37 16.65
C ALA A 56 -1.41 -5.58 16.79
N VAL A 57 -2.46 -5.48 17.64
CA VAL A 57 -3.47 -6.53 17.86
C VAL A 57 -2.81 -7.85 18.22
N VAL A 58 -2.07 -7.85 19.36
CA VAL A 58 -1.35 -9.03 19.83
C VAL A 58 -2.31 -10.03 20.47
N GLY A 59 -2.31 -11.27 19.97
CA GLY A 59 -3.09 -12.38 20.52
C GLY A 59 -2.28 -13.29 21.43
N ASP A 60 -2.95 -14.04 22.30
CA ASP A 60 -2.31 -14.98 23.23
C ASP A 60 -1.94 -16.32 22.60
N HIS A 61 -2.35 -16.58 21.35
CA HIS A 61 -1.94 -17.80 20.61
C HIS A 61 -0.48 -17.75 20.13
N PHE A 62 0.13 -16.57 20.04
CA PHE A 62 1.54 -16.37 19.68
C PHE A 62 2.28 -15.64 20.80
N PRO A 63 2.38 -16.25 22.03
CA PRO A 63 2.99 -15.60 23.15
C PRO A 63 4.50 -15.44 22.92
N ALA A 64 5.01 -14.24 23.13
CA ALA A 64 6.44 -13.94 23.03
C ALA A 64 6.96 -13.39 24.38
N PRO A 65 7.10 -14.27 25.40
CA PRO A 65 7.51 -13.87 26.74
C PRO A 65 8.90 -13.23 26.71
N GLY A 66 9.04 -12.09 27.40
CA GLY A 66 10.30 -11.35 27.47
C GLY A 66 10.65 -10.50 26.24
N ILE A 67 9.88 -10.61 25.14
CA ILE A 67 10.06 -9.80 23.94
C ILE A 67 9.02 -8.68 23.91
N HIS A 68 7.75 -9.01 24.18
CA HIS A 68 6.75 -7.98 24.44
C HIS A 68 7.13 -7.24 25.72
N GLY A 69 7.35 -5.92 25.60
CA GLY A 69 7.68 -5.08 26.76
C GLY A 69 6.60 -5.12 27.84
N PRO A 70 6.92 -4.78 29.09
CA PRO A 70 5.93 -4.66 30.15
C PRO A 70 4.84 -3.67 29.70
N GLY A 71 3.59 -4.10 29.79
CA GLY A 71 2.42 -3.28 29.38
C GLY A 71 1.94 -3.49 27.95
N THR A 72 2.49 -4.41 27.17
CA THR A 72 1.91 -4.79 25.88
C THR A 72 0.49 -5.33 26.08
N LEU A 73 -0.48 -4.77 25.35
CA LEU A 73 -1.86 -5.21 25.36
C LEU A 73 -1.98 -6.55 24.62
N ILE A 74 -2.35 -7.61 25.34
CA ILE A 74 -2.55 -8.96 24.79
C ILE A 74 -4.04 -9.27 24.83
N LEU A 75 -4.61 -9.69 23.69
CA LEU A 75 -6.00 -10.09 23.57
C LEU A 75 -6.15 -11.57 23.91
N ASN A 76 -6.94 -11.89 24.94
CA ASN A 76 -7.20 -13.24 25.38
C ASN A 76 -8.08 -14.02 24.37
N ASN A 77 -7.83 -15.31 24.21
CA ASN A 77 -8.52 -16.21 23.28
C ASN A 77 -8.52 -15.67 21.83
N SER A 78 -7.41 -15.10 21.40
CA SER A 78 -7.27 -14.45 20.10
C SER A 78 -5.99 -14.87 19.38
N PHE A 79 -6.11 -15.13 18.09
CA PHE A 79 -4.94 -15.29 17.21
C PHE A 79 -4.22 -13.95 16.94
N GLY A 80 -4.80 -12.82 17.36
CA GLY A 80 -4.27 -11.51 17.04
C GLY A 80 -4.43 -11.17 15.57
N TYR A 81 -3.56 -10.27 15.08
CA TYR A 81 -3.51 -9.90 13.67
C TYR A 81 -2.05 -9.77 13.18
N ASP A 82 -1.85 -9.56 11.87
CA ASP A 82 -0.51 -9.51 11.27
C ASP A 82 0.42 -8.45 11.90
N GLY A 83 -0.13 -7.38 12.48
CA GLY A 83 0.62 -6.32 13.16
C GLY A 83 1.50 -6.82 14.30
N GLN A 84 1.08 -7.88 15.03
CA GLN A 84 1.90 -8.50 16.07
C GLN A 84 3.23 -9.02 15.54
N PHE A 85 3.26 -9.52 14.30
CA PHE A 85 4.49 -10.04 13.70
C PHE A 85 5.43 -8.93 13.24
N PHE A 86 4.89 -7.76 12.82
CA PHE A 86 5.69 -6.57 12.55
C PHE A 86 6.27 -5.97 13.84
N LEU A 87 5.51 -6.00 14.93
CA LEU A 87 6.02 -5.63 16.25
C LEU A 87 7.20 -6.52 16.65
N LEU A 88 7.06 -7.85 16.54
CA LEU A 88 8.15 -8.80 16.79
C LEU A 88 9.36 -8.57 15.88
N ALA A 89 9.15 -8.39 14.60
CA ALA A 89 10.22 -8.11 13.64
C ALA A 89 10.94 -6.79 13.93
N ALA A 90 10.26 -5.76 14.46
CA ALA A 90 10.89 -4.52 14.85
C ALA A 90 11.78 -4.66 16.10
N HIS A 91 11.48 -5.61 16.98
CA HIS A 91 12.35 -5.94 18.11
C HIS A 91 13.64 -6.67 17.67
N ASP A 92 13.58 -7.49 16.62
CA ASP A 92 14.72 -8.26 16.10
C ASP A 92 14.79 -8.25 14.57
N PRO A 93 15.05 -7.08 13.93
CA PRO A 93 14.95 -6.94 12.49
C PRO A 93 15.99 -7.74 11.69
N PHE A 94 17.05 -8.24 12.36
CA PHE A 94 18.11 -9.01 11.72
C PHE A 94 18.12 -10.49 12.08
N LEU A 95 17.04 -11.03 12.67
CA LEU A 95 16.96 -12.44 13.03
C LEU A 95 18.14 -12.92 13.91
N ARG A 96 18.62 -12.05 14.81
CA ARG A 96 19.73 -12.37 15.71
C ARG A 96 19.26 -13.03 16.99
N GLY A 97 18.02 -12.77 17.39
CA GLY A 97 17.36 -13.31 18.58
C GLY A 97 16.44 -14.49 18.28
N GLN A 98 15.44 -14.67 19.12
CA GLN A 98 14.52 -15.80 19.08
C GLN A 98 13.09 -15.40 18.63
N THR A 99 12.88 -14.16 18.17
CA THR A 99 11.55 -13.60 17.82
C THR A 99 10.84 -14.43 16.74
N HIS A 100 11.60 -15.01 15.82
CA HIS A 100 11.09 -15.87 14.74
C HIS A 100 10.34 -17.10 15.24
N LYS A 101 10.64 -17.60 16.46
CA LYS A 101 9.97 -18.75 17.06
C LYS A 101 8.53 -18.48 17.50
N TYR A 102 8.17 -17.21 17.63
CA TYR A 102 6.86 -16.75 18.08
C TYR A 102 5.99 -16.24 16.90
N MET A 103 6.35 -16.60 15.68
CA MET A 103 5.60 -16.25 14.47
C MET A 103 5.02 -17.51 13.84
N ASP A 104 3.87 -17.36 13.16
CA ASP A 104 3.23 -18.46 12.42
C ASP A 104 4.13 -18.99 11.29
N VAL A 105 4.53 -18.11 10.35
CA VAL A 105 5.42 -18.41 9.22
C VAL A 105 6.52 -17.36 9.16
N ALA A 106 7.56 -17.52 9.99
CA ALA A 106 8.57 -16.51 10.21
C ALA A 106 9.23 -16.00 8.91
N ALA A 107 9.60 -16.90 7.99
CA ALA A 107 10.22 -16.51 6.71
C ALA A 107 9.29 -15.59 5.89
N TYR A 108 8.00 -15.91 5.83
CA TYR A 108 6.98 -15.10 5.15
C TYR A 108 6.77 -13.74 5.84
N ARG A 109 6.85 -13.67 7.17
CA ARG A 109 6.68 -12.42 7.93
C ARG A 109 7.88 -11.49 7.75
N TYR A 110 9.09 -12.03 7.84
CA TYR A 110 10.34 -11.26 7.72
C TYR A 110 10.64 -10.73 6.32
N GLN A 111 10.00 -11.23 5.26
CA GLN A 111 10.21 -10.67 3.91
C GLN A 111 9.85 -9.19 3.81
N ARG A 112 8.92 -8.69 4.66
CA ARG A 112 8.42 -7.31 4.69
C ARG A 112 9.15 -6.46 5.71
N ILE A 113 10.47 -6.44 5.64
CA ILE A 113 11.34 -5.90 6.70
C ILE A 113 11.40 -4.37 6.75
N MET A 114 11.11 -3.67 5.65
CA MET A 114 11.27 -2.21 5.59
C MET A 114 10.44 -1.48 6.65
N TYR A 115 9.19 -1.89 6.87
CA TYR A 115 8.31 -1.28 7.84
C TYR A 115 8.81 -1.45 9.30
N PRO A 116 9.09 -2.68 9.78
CA PRO A 116 9.70 -2.89 11.09
C PRO A 116 11.04 -2.16 11.25
N TRP A 117 11.82 -2.10 10.19
CA TRP A 117 13.12 -1.42 10.19
C TRP A 117 12.99 0.07 10.41
N LEU A 118 12.09 0.72 9.68
CA LEU A 118 11.80 2.14 9.86
C LEU A 118 11.27 2.44 11.27
N ALA A 119 10.41 1.58 11.81
CA ALA A 119 9.91 1.71 13.17
C ALA A 119 11.05 1.58 14.21
N ARG A 120 11.94 0.61 14.04
CA ARG A 120 13.12 0.44 14.91
C ARG A 120 14.05 1.65 14.86
N LEU A 121 14.26 2.22 13.66
CA LEU A 121 15.05 3.44 13.50
C LEU A 121 14.38 4.64 14.16
N LEU A 122 13.08 4.84 13.97
CA LEU A 122 12.33 5.93 14.58
C LEU A 122 12.28 5.82 16.12
N ALA A 123 12.26 4.60 16.64
CA ALA A 123 12.35 4.32 18.07
C ALA A 123 13.77 4.51 18.66
N TRP A 124 14.77 4.87 17.84
CA TRP A 124 16.19 4.97 18.25
C TRP A 124 16.70 3.71 18.95
N GLY A 125 16.12 2.55 18.60
CA GLY A 125 16.45 1.28 19.19
C GLY A 125 15.83 1.02 20.56
N ASP A 126 15.06 1.95 21.15
CA ASP A 126 14.31 1.72 22.39
C ASP A 126 13.14 0.76 22.17
N PRO A 127 13.14 -0.42 22.81
CA PRO A 127 12.06 -1.39 22.67
C PRO A 127 10.69 -0.87 23.11
N GLN A 128 10.64 0.03 24.09
CA GLN A 128 9.37 0.56 24.61
C GLN A 128 8.74 1.58 23.66
N ALA A 129 9.54 2.25 22.83
CA ALA A 129 9.08 3.20 21.83
C ALA A 129 8.60 2.54 20.52
N ILE A 130 8.91 1.25 20.28
CA ILE A 130 8.58 0.54 19.04
C ILE A 130 7.08 0.56 18.72
N PRO A 131 6.14 0.26 19.64
CA PRO A 131 4.72 0.27 19.31
C PRO A 131 4.24 1.62 18.81
N ARG A 132 4.68 2.71 19.45
CA ARG A 132 4.39 4.08 19.01
C ARG A 132 5.05 4.39 17.66
N ALA A 133 6.28 3.96 17.46
CA ALA A 133 7.02 4.19 16.23
C ALA A 133 6.37 3.49 15.02
N LEU A 134 5.79 2.31 15.17
CA LEU A 134 5.03 1.61 14.13
C LEU A 134 3.86 2.47 13.62
N VAL A 135 3.02 2.96 14.51
CA VAL A 135 1.89 3.84 14.14
C VAL A 135 2.36 5.13 13.47
N LEU A 136 3.42 5.76 14.03
CA LEU A 136 3.95 7.02 13.47
C LEU A 136 4.60 6.83 12.09
N VAL A 137 5.31 5.73 11.85
CA VAL A 137 5.84 5.37 10.52
C VAL A 137 4.70 5.24 9.51
N ASN A 138 3.60 4.58 9.87
CA ASN A 138 2.44 4.48 9.00
C ASN A 138 1.78 5.83 8.72
N LEU A 139 1.65 6.70 9.73
CA LEU A 139 1.15 8.07 9.53
C LEU A 139 2.03 8.86 8.56
N LEU A 140 3.36 8.84 8.78
CA LEU A 140 4.33 9.51 7.90
C LEU A 140 4.29 8.93 6.49
N ALA A 141 4.12 7.61 6.35
CA ALA A 141 3.99 6.95 5.06
C ALA A 141 2.72 7.38 4.30
N VAL A 142 1.57 7.49 4.98
CA VAL A 142 0.33 8.01 4.37
C VAL A 142 0.54 9.43 3.85
N LEU A 143 1.15 10.30 4.66
CA LEU A 143 1.45 11.69 4.26
C LEU A 143 2.44 11.74 3.09
N ALA A 144 3.51 10.95 3.13
CA ALA A 144 4.50 10.88 2.05
C ALA A 144 3.89 10.36 0.75
N GLY A 145 3.08 9.31 0.81
CA GLY A 145 2.39 8.77 -0.36
C GLY A 145 1.38 9.78 -0.95
N THR A 146 0.62 10.49 -0.11
CA THR A 146 -0.27 11.58 -0.52
C THR A 146 0.52 12.69 -1.22
N PHE A 147 1.67 13.08 -0.66
CA PHE A 147 2.56 14.09 -1.25
C PHE A 147 3.08 13.67 -2.62
N PHE A 148 3.66 12.47 -2.76
CA PHE A 148 4.18 11.99 -4.04
C PHE A 148 3.09 11.78 -5.07
N MET A 149 1.91 11.31 -4.68
CA MET A 149 0.75 11.22 -5.57
C MET A 149 0.31 12.61 -6.06
N GLY A 150 0.33 13.61 -5.21
CA GLY A 150 0.03 14.99 -5.60
C GLY A 150 1.08 15.59 -6.54
N LEU A 151 2.36 15.29 -6.33
CA LEU A 151 3.42 15.66 -7.28
C LEU A 151 3.24 14.93 -8.62
N LEU A 152 2.81 13.67 -8.61
CA LEU A 152 2.50 12.92 -9.83
C LEU A 152 1.33 13.54 -10.59
N CYS A 153 0.24 13.91 -9.89
CA CYS A 153 -0.88 14.65 -10.47
C CYS A 153 -0.42 15.98 -11.12
N ALA A 154 0.34 16.79 -10.37
CA ALA A 154 0.85 18.06 -10.87
C ALA A 154 1.73 17.90 -12.11
N ARG A 155 2.58 16.86 -12.12
CA ARG A 155 3.46 16.57 -13.24
C ARG A 155 2.71 16.32 -14.54
N HIS A 156 1.57 15.66 -14.46
CA HIS A 156 0.69 15.41 -15.63
C HIS A 156 -0.36 16.49 -15.86
N GLY A 157 -0.26 17.65 -15.18
CA GLY A 157 -1.20 18.76 -15.33
C GLY A 157 -2.59 18.47 -14.76
N ALA A 158 -2.70 17.51 -13.83
CA ALA A 158 -3.88 17.32 -12.98
C ALA A 158 -3.72 18.13 -11.69
N SER A 159 -4.84 18.55 -11.08
CA SER A 159 -4.76 19.26 -9.79
C SER A 159 -4.16 18.36 -8.70
N PRO A 160 -3.21 18.84 -7.89
CA PRO A 160 -2.70 18.12 -6.72
C PRO A 160 -3.78 17.74 -5.70
N LEU A 161 -4.93 18.41 -5.70
CA LEU A 161 -6.08 18.09 -4.85
C LEU A 161 -6.58 16.66 -5.03
N TRP A 162 -6.37 16.04 -6.20
CA TRP A 162 -6.71 14.64 -6.43
C TRP A 162 -5.93 13.67 -5.55
N SER A 163 -4.79 14.08 -5.00
CA SER A 163 -4.06 13.25 -4.04
C SER A 163 -4.79 13.05 -2.70
N LEU A 164 -5.83 13.86 -2.42
CA LEU A 164 -6.71 13.61 -1.29
C LEU A 164 -7.35 12.22 -1.37
N PHE A 165 -7.68 11.75 -2.57
CA PHE A 165 -8.21 10.40 -2.77
C PHE A 165 -7.22 9.31 -2.35
N TYR A 166 -5.90 9.54 -2.51
CA TYR A 166 -4.88 8.64 -1.96
C TYR A 166 -4.97 8.59 -0.43
N GLY A 167 -4.93 9.76 0.24
CA GLY A 167 -5.04 9.84 1.69
C GLY A 167 -6.35 9.26 2.24
N CYS A 168 -7.41 9.24 1.42
CA CYS A 168 -8.73 8.69 1.76
C CYS A 168 -8.96 7.26 1.23
N LEU A 169 -7.92 6.46 1.01
CA LEU A 169 -8.08 5.04 0.70
C LEU A 169 -8.35 4.23 1.98
N SER A 170 -9.47 3.50 2.02
CA SER A 170 -9.87 2.67 3.18
C SER A 170 -8.76 1.72 3.62
N GLY A 171 -8.04 1.13 2.65
CA GLY A 171 -6.96 0.20 2.94
C GLY A 171 -5.77 0.83 3.69
N LEU A 172 -5.48 2.13 3.49
CA LEU A 172 -4.45 2.85 4.25
C LEU A 172 -4.88 3.02 5.71
N LEU A 173 -6.15 3.41 5.93
CA LEU A 173 -6.71 3.55 7.28
C LEU A 173 -6.72 2.21 8.01
N ILE A 174 -7.23 1.16 7.37
CA ILE A 174 -7.25 -0.20 7.90
C ILE A 174 -5.84 -0.65 8.27
N ALA A 175 -4.88 -0.46 7.37
CA ALA A 175 -3.50 -0.90 7.59
C ALA A 175 -2.83 -0.13 8.74
N LEU A 176 -3.06 1.18 8.86
CA LEU A 176 -2.56 1.96 9.99
C LEU A 176 -3.17 1.48 11.31
N MET A 177 -4.49 1.24 11.35
CA MET A 177 -5.20 0.79 12.57
C MET A 177 -4.85 -0.64 12.99
N ARG A 178 -4.03 -1.35 12.21
CA ARG A 178 -3.60 -2.74 12.44
C ARG A 178 -2.07 -2.92 12.36
N ASP A 179 -1.31 -1.81 12.36
CA ASP A 179 0.16 -1.82 12.26
C ASP A 179 0.70 -2.68 11.12
N LEU A 180 0.17 -2.46 9.90
CA LEU A 180 0.54 -3.24 8.72
C LEU A 180 1.50 -2.47 7.81
N ALA A 181 2.22 -3.19 6.94
CA ALA A 181 3.28 -2.64 6.09
C ALA A 181 2.76 -1.92 4.81
N GLU A 182 1.47 -2.02 4.50
CA GLU A 182 0.88 -1.48 3.28
C GLU A 182 1.08 0.03 3.10
N PRO A 183 0.90 0.90 4.12
CA PRO A 183 1.11 2.34 3.94
C PRO A 183 2.52 2.66 3.48
N VAL A 184 3.53 2.00 4.06
CA VAL A 184 4.94 2.18 3.71
C VAL A 184 5.21 1.72 2.27
N ALA A 185 4.70 0.54 1.90
CA ALA A 185 4.83 0.02 0.54
C ALA A 185 4.21 0.96 -0.50
N MET A 186 3.00 1.46 -0.24
CA MET A 186 2.29 2.34 -1.16
C MET A 186 2.90 3.73 -1.25
N ALA A 187 3.48 4.25 -0.18
CA ALA A 187 4.22 5.52 -0.21
C ALA A 187 5.45 5.43 -1.12
N PHE A 188 6.25 4.38 -0.96
CA PHE A 188 7.39 4.14 -1.83
C PHE A 188 6.98 3.85 -3.28
N LEU A 189 5.87 3.15 -3.50
CA LEU A 189 5.31 2.91 -4.83
C LEU A 189 4.90 4.22 -5.51
N ALA A 190 4.20 5.12 -4.82
CA ALA A 190 3.82 6.44 -5.33
C ALA A 190 5.05 7.29 -5.67
N ALA A 191 6.07 7.29 -4.81
CA ALA A 191 7.36 7.93 -5.07
C ALA A 191 8.07 7.31 -6.28
N GLY A 192 8.03 5.98 -6.39
CA GLY A 192 8.58 5.24 -7.54
C GLY A 192 7.98 5.70 -8.86
N PHE A 193 6.66 5.80 -8.97
CA PHE A 193 5.98 6.31 -10.17
C PHE A 193 6.34 7.77 -10.48
N PHE A 194 6.38 8.64 -9.46
CA PHE A 194 6.81 10.02 -9.65
C PHE A 194 8.22 10.13 -10.22
N PHE A 195 9.18 9.37 -9.70
CA PHE A 195 10.56 9.37 -10.20
C PHE A 195 10.69 8.70 -11.56
N TYR A 196 9.91 7.64 -11.82
CA TYR A 196 9.88 6.98 -13.12
C TYR A 196 9.43 7.95 -14.23
N ASP A 197 8.33 8.66 -14.03
CA ASP A 197 7.83 9.66 -14.96
C ASP A 197 8.75 10.88 -15.08
N SER A 198 9.51 11.17 -14.01
CA SER A 198 10.54 12.19 -14.03
C SER A 198 11.83 11.75 -14.72
N ARG A 199 11.87 10.53 -15.28
CA ARG A 199 13.05 9.91 -15.88
C ARG A 199 14.26 9.84 -14.94
N ARG A 200 14.03 9.92 -13.62
CA ARG A 200 15.03 9.77 -12.58
C ARG A 200 15.13 8.32 -12.15
N PHE A 201 15.56 7.44 -13.06
CA PHE A 201 15.45 5.99 -12.91
C PHE A 201 16.18 5.43 -11.69
N TRP A 202 17.28 6.03 -11.25
CA TRP A 202 18.00 5.58 -10.04
C TRP A 202 17.22 5.88 -8.75
N TRP A 203 16.59 7.05 -8.66
CA TRP A 203 15.69 7.35 -7.55
C TRP A 203 14.44 6.47 -7.58
N CYS A 204 13.92 6.18 -8.77
CA CYS A 204 12.84 5.20 -8.93
C CYS A 204 13.28 3.82 -8.43
N ALA A 205 14.47 3.34 -8.82
CA ALA A 205 14.99 2.05 -8.36
C ALA A 205 15.13 1.98 -6.83
N LEU A 206 15.62 3.04 -6.20
CA LEU A 206 15.73 3.13 -4.74
C LEU A 206 14.35 3.04 -4.08
N MET A 207 13.35 3.80 -4.57
CA MET A 207 11.99 3.76 -4.03
C MET A 207 11.33 2.40 -4.27
N MET A 208 11.51 1.81 -5.44
CA MET A 208 10.97 0.48 -5.76
C MET A 208 11.62 -0.63 -4.93
N ALA A 209 12.92 -0.56 -4.65
CA ALA A 209 13.60 -1.48 -3.74
C ALA A 209 13.00 -1.41 -2.32
N ALA A 210 12.76 -0.20 -1.82
CA ALA A 210 12.12 0.01 -0.52
C ALA A 210 10.65 -0.47 -0.52
N ALA A 211 9.90 -0.25 -1.62
CA ALA A 211 8.55 -0.76 -1.80
C ALA A 211 8.51 -2.30 -1.76
N LEU A 212 9.44 -2.97 -2.46
CA LEU A 212 9.57 -4.43 -2.48
C LEU A 212 9.90 -5.01 -1.10
N LEU A 213 10.82 -4.38 -0.37
CA LEU A 213 11.15 -4.77 1.01
C LEU A 213 10.03 -4.47 2.01
N SER A 214 9.07 -3.61 1.64
CA SER A 214 7.85 -3.36 2.42
C SER A 214 6.76 -4.37 2.08
N LYS A 215 6.58 -4.68 0.80
CA LYS A 215 5.58 -5.64 0.33
C LYS A 215 5.94 -6.19 -1.06
N GLU A 216 6.11 -7.47 -1.15
CA GLU A 216 6.55 -8.21 -2.35
C GLU A 216 5.66 -8.00 -3.57
N ILE A 217 4.37 -7.69 -3.36
CA ILE A 217 3.40 -7.43 -4.43
C ILE A 217 3.78 -6.21 -5.30
N CYS A 218 4.61 -5.30 -4.81
CA CYS A 218 5.15 -4.19 -5.60
C CYS A 218 6.01 -4.66 -6.78
N ALA A 219 6.39 -5.94 -6.83
CA ALA A 219 7.09 -6.55 -7.97
C ALA A 219 6.26 -6.47 -9.27
N ILE A 220 4.92 -6.47 -9.17
CA ILE A 220 4.04 -6.30 -10.35
C ILE A 220 4.24 -4.91 -10.98
N ALA A 221 4.30 -3.87 -10.17
CA ALA A 221 4.56 -2.51 -10.66
C ALA A 221 5.99 -2.37 -11.19
N LEU A 222 6.96 -2.99 -10.51
CA LEU A 222 8.35 -3.02 -10.99
C LEU A 222 8.45 -3.69 -12.37
N LEU A 223 7.80 -4.84 -12.56
CA LEU A 223 7.74 -5.55 -13.84
C LEU A 223 7.10 -4.68 -14.92
N ALA A 224 5.97 -4.03 -14.62
CA ALA A 224 5.30 -3.13 -15.56
C ALA A 224 6.19 -1.96 -15.99
N MET A 225 6.90 -1.32 -15.04
CA MET A 225 7.85 -0.25 -15.33
C MET A 225 9.02 -0.76 -16.19
N ALA A 226 9.56 -1.95 -15.90
CA ALA A 226 10.64 -2.55 -16.68
C ALA A 226 10.20 -2.86 -18.12
N LEU A 227 9.02 -3.47 -18.30
CA LEU A 227 8.45 -3.76 -19.62
C LEU A 227 8.16 -2.47 -20.40
N HIS A 228 7.56 -1.46 -19.75
CA HIS A 228 7.34 -0.17 -20.39
C HIS A 228 8.66 0.54 -20.77
N ALA A 229 9.68 0.49 -19.92
CA ALA A 229 11.00 1.02 -20.25
C ALA A 229 11.62 0.30 -21.45
N LEU A 230 11.45 -1.03 -21.51
CA LEU A 230 11.93 -1.86 -22.62
C LEU A 230 11.25 -1.50 -23.94
N THR A 231 9.92 -1.37 -23.96
CA THR A 231 9.17 -0.97 -25.17
C THR A 231 9.56 0.43 -25.66
N GLN A 232 9.97 1.31 -24.73
CA GLN A 232 10.46 2.66 -25.04
C GLN A 232 11.97 2.72 -25.29
N GLN A 233 12.66 1.58 -25.35
CA GLN A 233 14.13 1.47 -25.53
C GLN A 233 14.93 2.27 -24.51
N LYS A 234 14.40 2.49 -23.31
CA LYS A 234 15.06 3.22 -22.22
C LYS A 234 15.90 2.27 -21.37
N TRP A 235 17.06 1.85 -21.89
CA TRP A 235 17.93 0.84 -21.25
C TRP A 235 18.33 1.20 -19.82
N GLN A 236 18.60 2.49 -19.53
CA GLN A 236 18.89 2.92 -18.18
C GLN A 236 17.72 2.61 -17.22
N GLY A 237 16.48 2.78 -17.69
CA GLY A 237 15.27 2.43 -16.93
C GLY A 237 15.18 0.92 -16.70
N VAL A 238 15.44 0.11 -17.72
CA VAL A 238 15.43 -1.36 -17.62
C VAL A 238 16.45 -1.84 -16.57
N ILE A 239 17.70 -1.36 -16.68
CA ILE A 239 18.78 -1.72 -15.74
C ILE A 239 18.42 -1.30 -14.32
N ALA A 240 17.91 -0.07 -14.14
CA ALA A 240 17.52 0.43 -12.84
C ALA A 240 16.40 -0.42 -12.20
N MET A 241 15.40 -0.86 -12.98
CA MET A 241 14.34 -1.73 -12.47
C MET A 241 14.84 -3.13 -12.11
N ILE A 242 15.76 -3.72 -12.89
CA ILE A 242 16.41 -4.99 -12.53
C ILE A 242 17.16 -4.84 -11.20
N LEU A 243 17.96 -3.79 -11.06
CA LEU A 243 18.75 -3.55 -9.85
C LEU A 243 17.85 -3.24 -8.62
N ALA A 244 16.67 -2.70 -8.81
CA ALA A 244 15.70 -2.50 -7.71
C ALA A 244 15.24 -3.83 -7.07
N GLY A 245 15.30 -4.94 -7.80
CA GLY A 245 14.97 -6.28 -7.27
C GLY A 245 16.10 -6.90 -6.43
N VAL A 246 17.34 -6.45 -6.60
CA VAL A 246 18.51 -7.05 -5.94
C VAL A 246 18.45 -7.01 -4.41
N PRO A 247 18.05 -5.89 -3.75
CA PRO A 247 17.91 -5.86 -2.29
C PRO A 247 16.92 -6.88 -1.75
N LEU A 248 15.77 -7.09 -2.43
CA LEU A 248 14.79 -8.11 -2.03
C LEU A 248 15.38 -9.52 -2.17
N ALA A 249 16.03 -9.82 -3.29
CA ALA A 249 16.66 -11.12 -3.50
C ALA A 249 17.76 -11.40 -2.46
N GLY A 250 18.59 -10.40 -2.15
CA GLY A 250 19.61 -10.49 -1.11
C GLY A 250 19.00 -10.71 0.28
N TRP A 251 17.89 -10.03 0.57
CA TRP A 251 17.17 -10.21 1.83
C TRP A 251 16.52 -11.60 1.93
N TRP A 252 15.95 -12.13 0.86
CA TRP A 252 15.42 -13.49 0.83
C TRP A 252 16.51 -14.54 1.00
N ALA A 253 17.69 -14.35 0.37
CA ALA A 253 18.84 -15.21 0.61
C ALA A 253 19.28 -15.18 2.08
N TYR A 254 19.30 -13.98 2.71
CA TYR A 254 19.61 -13.85 4.14
C TYR A 254 18.60 -14.59 5.02
N ILE A 255 17.29 -14.44 4.76
CA ILE A 255 16.23 -15.17 5.48
C ILE A 255 16.43 -16.68 5.34
N TYR A 256 16.70 -17.16 4.12
CA TYR A 256 16.96 -18.58 3.88
C TYR A 256 18.17 -19.10 4.67
N LEU A 257 19.26 -18.35 4.69
CA LEU A 257 20.45 -18.72 5.47
C LEU A 257 20.20 -18.74 6.99
N ARG A 258 19.29 -17.91 7.49
CA ARG A 258 18.99 -17.80 8.92
C ARG A 258 17.93 -18.79 9.39
N LEU A 259 16.91 -19.06 8.57
CA LEU A 259 15.72 -19.85 8.96
C LEU A 259 15.59 -21.19 8.20
N GLY A 260 16.39 -21.42 7.15
CA GLY A 260 16.27 -22.63 6.32
C GLY A 260 14.99 -22.73 5.49
N ALA A 261 14.21 -21.65 5.39
CA ALA A 261 12.93 -21.59 4.69
C ALA A 261 12.85 -20.39 3.74
N LEU A 262 12.24 -20.59 2.57
CA LEU A 262 12.02 -19.52 1.60
C LEU A 262 10.78 -18.69 1.99
N PRO A 263 10.81 -17.36 1.79
CA PRO A 263 9.70 -16.47 2.12
C PRO A 263 8.41 -16.70 1.33
N LEU A 264 8.46 -17.44 0.22
CA LEU A 264 7.32 -17.73 -0.65
C LEU A 264 6.33 -18.76 -0.05
N GLN A 265 6.74 -19.51 0.96
CA GLN A 265 5.91 -20.51 1.61
C GLN A 265 4.87 -19.84 2.52
N GLY A 266 3.59 -20.18 2.35
CA GLY A 266 2.48 -19.72 3.20
C GLY A 266 1.43 -18.82 2.54
N GLY A 267 1.60 -18.42 1.28
CA GLY A 267 0.62 -17.62 0.52
C GLY A 267 -0.17 -18.38 -0.55
N GLU A 268 0.15 -19.64 -0.80
CA GLU A 268 -0.37 -20.42 -1.93
C GLU A 268 -1.90 -20.57 -1.92
N SER A 269 -2.48 -20.75 -0.75
CA SER A 269 -3.93 -20.93 -0.57
C SER A 269 -4.76 -19.65 -0.79
N ASN A 270 -4.12 -18.50 -1.01
CA ASN A 270 -4.80 -17.24 -1.30
C ASN A 270 -5.17 -17.11 -2.79
N PHE A 271 -4.68 -18.01 -3.64
CA PHE A 271 -4.88 -17.97 -5.09
C PHE A 271 -5.79 -19.11 -5.57
N GLY A 272 -6.67 -18.79 -6.52
CA GLY A 272 -7.63 -19.74 -7.10
C GLY A 272 -8.13 -19.28 -8.46
N MET A 273 -9.32 -19.72 -8.83
CA MET A 273 -9.94 -19.33 -10.10
C MET A 273 -10.32 -17.86 -10.12
N PRO A 274 -10.14 -17.16 -11.26
CA PRO A 274 -10.44 -15.73 -11.38
C PRO A 274 -11.87 -15.42 -10.91
N PHE A 275 -12.02 -14.36 -10.12
CA PHE A 275 -13.26 -13.79 -9.59
C PHE A 275 -14.05 -14.69 -8.61
N MET A 276 -13.71 -15.97 -8.46
CA MET A 276 -14.48 -16.91 -7.63
C MET A 276 -14.55 -16.48 -6.16
N GLY A 277 -13.45 -15.99 -5.60
CA GLY A 277 -13.45 -15.50 -4.21
C GLY A 277 -14.38 -14.29 -4.01
N MET A 278 -14.33 -13.33 -4.93
CA MET A 278 -15.18 -12.14 -4.89
C MET A 278 -16.67 -12.49 -5.05
N LEU A 279 -17.01 -13.39 -6.00
CA LEU A 279 -18.38 -13.82 -6.24
C LEU A 279 -18.94 -14.63 -5.08
N SER A 280 -18.17 -15.59 -4.56
CA SER A 280 -18.54 -16.37 -3.38
C SER A 280 -18.77 -15.48 -2.15
N TYR A 281 -17.92 -14.45 -1.96
CA TYR A 281 -18.11 -13.49 -0.88
C TYR A 281 -19.38 -12.66 -1.09
N ALA A 282 -19.61 -12.13 -2.31
CA ALA A 282 -20.79 -11.32 -2.62
C ALA A 282 -22.10 -12.09 -2.32
N GLN A 283 -22.16 -13.38 -2.60
CA GLN A 283 -23.34 -14.23 -2.28
C GLN A 283 -23.60 -14.34 -0.78
N LYS A 284 -22.55 -14.39 0.04
CA LYS A 284 -22.66 -14.51 1.51
C LYS A 284 -23.15 -13.21 2.18
N LEU A 285 -23.11 -12.08 1.47
CA LEU A 285 -23.51 -10.78 2.05
C LEU A 285 -25.01 -10.59 2.15
N PHE A 286 -25.81 -11.38 1.42
CA PHE A 286 -27.28 -11.24 1.41
C PHE A 286 -27.95 -12.08 2.51
N PRO A 287 -29.07 -11.55 3.09
CA PRO A 287 -29.69 -10.27 2.79
C PRO A 287 -28.93 -9.09 3.42
N LEU A 288 -28.91 -7.95 2.72
CA LEU A 288 -28.34 -6.71 3.24
C LEU A 288 -29.31 -6.10 4.26
N SER A 289 -28.81 -5.76 5.45
CA SER A 289 -29.60 -5.06 6.47
C SER A 289 -28.73 -4.10 7.25
N MET A 290 -29.33 -3.03 7.77
CA MET A 290 -28.64 -2.06 8.66
C MET A 290 -28.18 -2.70 9.98
N ALA A 291 -28.81 -3.80 10.41
CA ALA A 291 -28.37 -4.56 11.57
C ALA A 291 -27.02 -5.25 11.33
N ASN A 292 -26.64 -5.44 10.05
CA ASN A 292 -25.35 -5.99 9.67
C ASN A 292 -24.60 -5.01 8.76
N TYR A 293 -24.15 -3.90 9.36
CA TYR A 293 -23.43 -2.84 8.65
C TYR A 293 -22.16 -3.34 7.95
N GLN A 294 -21.50 -4.36 8.49
CA GLN A 294 -20.33 -4.98 7.88
C GLN A 294 -20.65 -5.57 6.49
N ASN A 295 -21.82 -6.17 6.29
CA ASN A 295 -22.24 -6.67 4.98
C ASN A 295 -22.46 -5.53 3.97
N ILE A 296 -22.99 -4.39 4.43
CA ILE A 296 -23.16 -3.21 3.57
C ILE A 296 -21.79 -2.67 3.13
N VAL A 297 -20.84 -2.56 4.05
CA VAL A 297 -19.45 -2.18 3.73
C VAL A 297 -18.83 -3.17 2.75
N GLY A 298 -18.98 -4.48 3.01
CA GLY A 298 -18.49 -5.53 2.14
C GLY A 298 -19.07 -5.46 0.72
N PHE A 299 -20.36 -5.23 0.59
CA PHE A 299 -21.03 -5.09 -0.70
C PHE A 299 -20.53 -3.86 -1.47
N ALA A 300 -20.36 -2.73 -0.79
CA ALA A 300 -19.78 -1.53 -1.39
C ALA A 300 -18.33 -1.79 -1.89
N PHE A 301 -17.53 -2.54 -1.13
CA PHE A 301 -16.19 -2.98 -1.58
C PHE A 301 -16.27 -3.84 -2.84
N VAL A 302 -17.18 -4.80 -2.94
CA VAL A 302 -17.37 -5.64 -4.13
C VAL A 302 -17.70 -4.78 -5.35
N ILE A 303 -18.63 -3.83 -5.22
CA ILE A 303 -19.02 -2.92 -6.32
C ILE A 303 -17.84 -2.07 -6.78
N VAL A 304 -17.18 -1.37 -5.84
CA VAL A 304 -16.06 -0.47 -6.17
C VAL A 304 -14.90 -1.26 -6.79
N THR A 305 -14.64 -2.47 -6.29
CA THR A 305 -13.64 -3.37 -6.87
C THR A 305 -14.01 -3.77 -8.30
N GLY A 306 -15.24 -4.22 -8.53
CA GLY A 306 -15.71 -4.61 -9.85
C GLY A 306 -15.55 -3.48 -10.87
N LEU A 307 -15.96 -2.25 -10.49
CA LEU A 307 -15.78 -1.06 -11.32
C LEU A 307 -14.30 -0.77 -11.61
N THR A 308 -13.44 -0.95 -10.60
CA THR A 308 -12.00 -0.70 -10.73
C THR A 308 -11.33 -1.75 -11.63
N LEU A 309 -11.74 -3.01 -11.57
CA LEU A 309 -11.25 -4.09 -12.44
C LEU A 309 -11.65 -3.86 -13.90
N ILE A 310 -12.90 -3.47 -14.15
CA ILE A 310 -13.39 -3.09 -15.49
C ILE A 310 -12.58 -1.91 -16.03
N LEU A 311 -12.34 -0.89 -15.19
CA LEU A 311 -11.56 0.28 -15.58
C LEU A 311 -10.11 -0.10 -15.94
N ALA A 312 -9.48 -1.01 -15.21
CA ALA A 312 -8.13 -1.49 -15.52
C ALA A 312 -8.06 -2.15 -16.90
N LEU A 313 -9.07 -2.95 -17.27
CA LEU A 313 -9.18 -3.54 -18.61
C LEU A 313 -9.38 -2.45 -19.68
N VAL A 314 -10.28 -1.51 -19.45
CA VAL A 314 -10.52 -0.38 -20.41
C VAL A 314 -9.26 0.44 -20.61
N GLU A 315 -8.51 0.70 -19.53
CA GLU A 315 -7.26 1.46 -19.61
C GLU A 315 -6.19 0.72 -20.42
N PHE A 316 -6.04 -0.56 -20.20
CA PHE A 316 -5.11 -1.40 -20.95
C PHE A 316 -5.43 -1.42 -22.47
N LEU A 317 -6.71 -1.49 -22.82
CA LEU A 317 -7.16 -1.49 -24.22
C LEU A 317 -6.98 -0.14 -24.92
N ARG A 318 -6.86 0.98 -24.17
CA ARG A 318 -6.68 2.32 -24.72
C ARG A 318 -5.24 2.67 -25.05
N GLY A 319 -4.30 2.04 -24.39
CA GLY A 319 -2.88 2.31 -24.61
C GLY A 319 -2.00 1.92 -23.43
N TRP A 320 -0.70 1.83 -23.69
CA TRP A 320 0.28 1.34 -22.73
C TRP A 320 1.06 2.49 -22.11
N SER A 321 0.71 2.85 -20.87
CA SER A 321 1.58 3.61 -19.98
C SER A 321 2.14 2.66 -18.92
N GLY A 322 3.24 3.04 -18.26
CA GLY A 322 3.80 2.23 -17.16
C GLY A 322 2.80 2.03 -16.01
N GLN A 323 2.01 3.08 -15.71
CA GLN A 323 0.95 3.04 -14.69
C GLN A 323 -0.23 2.18 -15.12
N GLY A 324 -0.71 2.35 -16.37
CA GLY A 324 -1.83 1.58 -16.92
C GLY A 324 -1.51 0.09 -17.02
N LEU A 325 -0.28 -0.26 -17.43
CA LEU A 325 0.17 -1.65 -17.46
C LEU A 325 0.25 -2.24 -16.04
N ALA A 326 0.80 -1.49 -15.07
CA ALA A 326 0.86 -1.94 -13.67
C ALA A 326 -0.56 -2.14 -13.11
N PHE A 327 -1.47 -1.24 -13.41
CA PHE A 327 -2.87 -1.29 -13.01
C PHE A 327 -3.56 -2.55 -13.56
N PHE A 328 -3.39 -2.83 -14.84
CA PHE A 328 -3.95 -4.03 -15.50
C PHE A 328 -3.37 -5.34 -14.93
N LEU A 329 -2.04 -5.43 -14.82
CA LEU A 329 -1.39 -6.63 -14.29
C LEU A 329 -1.81 -6.91 -12.84
N TYR A 330 -1.93 -5.85 -12.03
CA TYR A 330 -2.39 -6.03 -10.66
C TYR A 330 -3.89 -6.40 -10.59
N ALA A 331 -4.73 -5.86 -11.49
CA ALA A 331 -6.13 -6.25 -11.58
C ALA A 331 -6.27 -7.75 -11.92
N GLY A 332 -5.48 -8.25 -12.87
CA GLY A 332 -5.39 -9.66 -13.19
C GLY A 332 -4.96 -10.51 -11.99
N PHE A 333 -3.88 -10.12 -11.32
CA PHE A 333 -3.42 -10.78 -10.10
C PHE A 333 -4.49 -10.78 -8.99
N PHE A 334 -5.16 -9.66 -8.78
CA PHE A 334 -6.19 -9.54 -7.75
C PHE A 334 -7.43 -10.39 -8.06
N SER A 335 -7.77 -10.58 -9.33
CA SER A 335 -8.90 -11.44 -9.73
C SER A 335 -8.76 -12.89 -9.26
N LEU A 336 -7.51 -13.35 -9.02
CA LEU A 336 -7.19 -14.71 -8.56
C LEU A 336 -7.38 -14.91 -7.05
N MET A 337 -7.72 -13.87 -6.28
CA MET A 337 -7.86 -13.96 -4.82
C MET A 337 -9.03 -14.84 -4.42
N THR A 338 -8.76 -15.80 -3.51
CA THR A 338 -9.78 -16.76 -3.01
C THR A 338 -10.65 -16.15 -1.90
N ASP A 339 -11.60 -16.93 -1.42
CA ASP A 339 -12.46 -16.64 -0.28
C ASP A 339 -11.66 -16.44 1.03
N LYS A 340 -10.44 -16.95 1.13
CA LYS A 340 -9.55 -16.66 2.27
C LYS A 340 -9.13 -15.20 2.37
N VAL A 341 -9.04 -14.49 1.25
CA VAL A 341 -8.80 -13.04 1.21
C VAL A 341 -10.12 -12.28 1.37
N TRP A 342 -11.20 -12.78 0.74
CA TRP A 342 -12.53 -12.21 0.81
C TRP A 342 -13.33 -12.71 2.03
N VAL A 343 -12.76 -12.54 3.24
CA VAL A 343 -13.42 -12.94 4.51
C VAL A 343 -14.06 -11.74 5.20
N GLU A 344 -13.32 -10.67 5.32
CA GLU A 344 -13.68 -9.50 6.11
C GLU A 344 -13.05 -8.21 5.57
N PRO A 345 -13.63 -7.02 5.87
CA PRO A 345 -13.12 -5.74 5.38
C PRO A 345 -11.65 -5.47 5.73
N TRP A 346 -11.16 -5.95 6.87
CA TRP A 346 -9.75 -5.84 7.26
C TRP A 346 -8.81 -6.56 6.29
N SER A 347 -9.23 -7.71 5.77
CA SER A 347 -8.42 -8.51 4.87
C SER A 347 -8.42 -7.94 3.45
N TYR A 348 -9.59 -7.95 2.78
CA TYR A 348 -9.64 -7.51 1.37
C TYR A 348 -9.41 -6.00 1.20
N GLY A 349 -9.79 -5.16 2.17
CA GLY A 349 -9.57 -3.71 2.10
C GLY A 349 -8.09 -3.34 1.96
N ARG A 350 -7.20 -4.04 2.66
CA ARG A 350 -5.75 -3.85 2.53
C ARG A 350 -5.16 -4.46 1.26
N VAL A 351 -5.69 -5.62 0.83
CA VAL A 351 -5.20 -6.31 -0.38
C VAL A 351 -5.61 -5.55 -1.65
N LEU A 352 -6.75 -4.86 -1.64
CA LEU A 352 -7.21 -3.96 -2.70
C LEU A 352 -6.40 -2.67 -2.82
N LEU A 353 -5.68 -2.29 -1.79
CA LEU A 353 -5.00 -0.99 -1.73
C LEU A 353 -4.08 -0.72 -2.93
N PRO A 354 -3.21 -1.64 -3.38
CA PRO A 354 -2.39 -1.41 -4.57
C PRO A 354 -3.23 -1.14 -5.83
N LEU A 355 -4.37 -1.82 -6.00
CA LEU A 355 -5.28 -1.59 -7.12
C LEU A 355 -5.80 -0.15 -7.14
N SER A 356 -6.21 0.37 -5.98
CA SER A 356 -6.70 1.75 -5.86
C SER A 356 -5.59 2.79 -6.05
N VAL A 357 -4.37 2.53 -5.57
CA VAL A 357 -3.20 3.40 -5.77
C VAL A 357 -2.81 3.45 -7.25
N LEU A 358 -2.79 2.30 -7.94
CA LEU A 358 -2.47 2.20 -9.36
C LEU A 358 -3.56 2.85 -10.21
N MET A 359 -4.82 2.71 -9.84
CA MET A 359 -5.94 3.43 -10.46
C MET A 359 -5.73 4.94 -10.40
N LEU A 360 -5.38 5.48 -9.23
CA LEU A 360 -5.15 6.92 -9.07
C LEU A 360 -3.91 7.40 -9.84
N ALA A 361 -2.84 6.61 -9.89
CA ALA A 361 -1.65 6.90 -10.69
C ALA A 361 -1.99 6.94 -12.20
N SER A 362 -2.80 6.00 -12.68
CA SER A 362 -3.30 5.98 -14.06
C SER A 362 -4.22 7.17 -14.35
N PHE A 363 -5.09 7.54 -13.42
CA PHE A 363 -5.91 8.76 -13.52
C PHE A 363 -5.04 10.02 -13.64
N ALA A 364 -4.01 10.15 -12.84
CA ALA A 364 -3.10 11.30 -12.90
C ALA A 364 -2.51 11.47 -14.30
N HIS A 365 -2.19 10.35 -14.98
CA HIS A 365 -1.64 10.34 -16.33
C HIS A 365 -2.67 10.75 -17.41
N ASN A 366 -3.87 10.15 -17.41
CA ASN A 366 -4.82 10.31 -18.53
C ASN A 366 -6.01 11.25 -18.26
N LYS A 367 -6.29 11.58 -17.01
CA LYS A 367 -7.34 12.53 -16.55
C LYS A 367 -8.76 12.21 -17.04
N SER A 368 -9.04 10.95 -17.37
CA SER A 368 -10.32 10.53 -17.90
C SER A 368 -11.43 10.59 -16.85
N ARG A 369 -12.62 11.08 -17.24
CA ARG A 369 -13.81 11.12 -16.36
C ARG A 369 -14.30 9.73 -15.95
N LEU A 370 -13.91 8.67 -16.65
CA LEU A 370 -14.26 7.28 -16.29
C LEU A 370 -13.73 6.87 -14.90
N TYR A 371 -12.65 7.50 -14.43
CA TYR A 371 -12.11 7.25 -13.10
C TYR A 371 -12.94 7.87 -11.98
N TRP A 372 -13.80 8.84 -12.27
CA TRP A 372 -14.53 9.56 -11.23
C TRP A 372 -15.40 8.62 -10.42
N LEU A 373 -16.13 7.71 -11.07
CA LEU A 373 -17.03 6.80 -10.36
C LEU A 373 -16.29 5.91 -9.34
N PRO A 374 -15.22 5.15 -9.70
CA PRO A 374 -14.49 4.37 -8.71
C PRO A 374 -13.68 5.23 -7.72
N LEU A 375 -13.21 6.45 -8.08
CA LEU A 375 -12.55 7.35 -7.13
C LEU A 375 -13.53 7.81 -6.03
N TRP A 376 -14.70 8.32 -6.41
CA TRP A 376 -15.73 8.69 -5.45
C TRP A 376 -16.25 7.49 -4.66
N GLY A 377 -16.34 6.32 -5.30
CA GLY A 377 -16.63 5.05 -4.62
C GLY A 377 -15.62 4.74 -3.52
N ASN A 378 -14.31 4.91 -3.77
CA ASN A 378 -13.28 4.75 -2.74
C ASN A 378 -13.42 5.76 -1.59
N LEU A 379 -13.80 7.02 -1.87
CA LEU A 379 -14.06 8.01 -0.82
C LEU A 379 -15.27 7.61 0.05
N VAL A 380 -16.35 7.13 -0.56
CA VAL A 380 -17.51 6.60 0.17
C VAL A 380 -17.09 5.42 1.04
N LEU A 381 -16.31 4.48 0.52
CA LEU A 381 -15.75 3.36 1.28
C LEU A 381 -14.92 3.84 2.47
N PHE A 382 -14.11 4.88 2.29
CA PHE A 382 -13.32 5.46 3.36
C PHE A 382 -14.20 6.01 4.48
N ILE A 383 -15.25 6.77 4.13
CA ILE A 383 -16.22 7.30 5.10
C ILE A 383 -16.95 6.15 5.82
N MET A 384 -17.40 5.14 5.07
CA MET A 384 -18.04 3.95 5.66
C MET A 384 -17.09 3.22 6.62
N THR A 385 -15.81 3.10 6.26
CA THR A 385 -14.79 2.49 7.13
C THR A 385 -14.57 3.32 8.41
N LEU A 386 -14.49 4.65 8.30
CA LEU A 386 -14.40 5.53 9.47
C LEU A 386 -15.59 5.35 10.41
N LEU A 387 -16.80 5.26 9.85
CA LEU A 387 -18.03 5.04 10.64
C LEU A 387 -18.03 3.66 11.28
N TRP A 388 -17.60 2.65 10.55
CA TRP A 388 -17.49 1.27 11.06
C TRP A 388 -16.48 1.17 12.21
N LEU A 389 -15.33 1.83 12.10
CA LEU A 389 -14.33 1.89 13.17
C LEU A 389 -14.85 2.56 14.45
N LYS A 390 -15.90 3.37 14.37
CA LYS A 390 -16.58 3.95 15.56
C LYS A 390 -17.57 2.99 16.19
N ILE A 391 -18.17 2.08 15.40
CA ILE A 391 -19.22 1.16 15.83
C ILE A 391 -18.63 -0.11 16.46
N VAL A 392 -17.47 -0.54 15.99
CA VAL A 392 -16.69 -1.69 16.50
C VAL A 392 -15.71 -1.22 17.56
#